data_f403335203bcf01c4e38516d6851ea30
#
_entry.id   f403335203bcf01c4e38516d6851ea30
#
_cell.length_a   1.000
_cell.length_b   1.000
_cell.length_c   1.000
_cell.angle_alpha   90.00
_cell.angle_beta   90.00
_cell.angle_gamma   90.00
#
_symmetry.space_group_name_H-M   'P 1'
#
loop_
_entity.id
_entity.type
_entity.pdbx_description
1 polymer ?
#
loop_
_entity_poly.entity_id
_entity_poly.type
_entity_poly.pdbx_seq_one_letter_code
_entity_poly.pdbx_strand_id
1 'polypeptide(L)'
;IQNVVANLGTAVTERQLGLIWKFFKKPIICLDGDISGQKAALRAAERLFPLMKPDFNIYFLSLPENLDPDSYINQKGKESFLKIVEEKKEIQNFIWDSYYQDIDKNNPHSLTLFEKKIKTLCNDIKDRTLAKYFLDNFTQRINELTPNINFRKNSFLKFKKIFHPL
;
A
#
# COMPACT_ATOMS: atom_id res chain seq x y z
N ILE A 1 -25.54 -5.08 -6.44
CA ILE A 1 -24.44 -5.81 -5.78
C ILE A 1 -24.85 -6.01 -4.33
N GLN A 2 -24.63 -7.20 -3.78
CA GLN A 2 -24.92 -7.50 -2.37
C GLN A 2 -23.71 -7.13 -1.49
N ASN A 3 -23.98 -6.86 -0.20
CA ASN A 3 -22.94 -6.56 0.80
C ASN A 3 -22.11 -5.30 0.48
N VAL A 4 -22.78 -4.24 0.02
CA VAL A 4 -22.17 -2.93 -0.25
C VAL A 4 -22.69 -1.93 0.76
N VAL A 5 -21.79 -1.10 1.27
CA VAL A 5 -22.12 0.04 2.14
C VAL A 5 -21.45 1.28 1.58
N ALA A 6 -22.14 2.40 1.62
CA ALA A 6 -21.59 3.69 1.26
C ALA A 6 -21.18 4.45 2.52
N ASN A 7 -20.05 5.13 2.44
CA ASN A 7 -19.60 6.03 3.49
C ASN A 7 -20.35 7.36 3.43
N LEU A 8 -20.76 7.87 4.58
CA LEU A 8 -21.15 9.27 4.69
C LEU A 8 -19.86 10.11 4.76
N GLY A 9 -19.49 10.75 3.64
CA GLY A 9 -18.25 11.51 3.48
C GLY A 9 -17.11 10.72 2.83
N THR A 10 -16.00 11.40 2.54
CA THR A 10 -14.91 10.88 1.72
C THR A 10 -13.84 10.08 2.50
N ALA A 11 -13.91 10.04 3.82
CA ALA A 11 -12.87 9.43 4.65
C ALA A 11 -13.32 8.12 5.30
N VAL A 12 -12.63 7.02 4.98
CA VAL A 12 -12.76 5.77 5.74
C VAL A 12 -12.01 5.93 7.07
N THR A 13 -12.73 5.73 8.19
CA THR A 13 -12.19 5.88 9.54
C THR A 13 -11.86 4.53 10.17
N GLU A 14 -10.97 4.54 11.18
CA GLU A 14 -10.65 3.35 11.98
C GLU A 14 -11.89 2.73 12.64
N ARG A 15 -12.82 3.57 13.11
CA ARG A 15 -14.09 3.13 13.73
C ARG A 15 -14.94 2.36 12.72
N GLN A 16 -15.06 2.87 11.49
CA GLN A 16 -15.82 2.22 10.43
C GLN A 16 -15.18 0.89 10.04
N LEU A 17 -13.84 0.84 9.89
CA LEU A 17 -13.12 -0.41 9.63
C LEU A 17 -13.35 -1.41 10.76
N GLY A 18 -13.27 -0.98 12.02
CA GLY A 18 -13.54 -1.85 13.18
C GLY A 18 -14.96 -2.42 13.20
N LEU A 19 -15.95 -1.68 12.70
CA LEU A 19 -17.32 -2.17 12.52
C LEU A 19 -17.41 -3.19 11.38
N ILE A 20 -16.80 -2.90 10.23
CA ILE A 20 -16.80 -3.79 9.06
C ILE A 20 -16.13 -5.13 9.41
N TRP A 21 -15.01 -5.11 10.13
CA TRP A 21 -14.27 -6.31 10.52
C TRP A 21 -15.02 -7.24 11.50
N LYS A 22 -16.09 -6.76 12.13
CA LYS A 22 -16.98 -7.66 12.90
C LYS A 22 -17.73 -8.66 12.00
N PHE A 23 -17.93 -8.29 10.73
CA PHE A 23 -18.72 -9.08 9.78
C PHE A 23 -17.85 -9.65 8.64
N PHE A 24 -16.85 -8.89 8.17
CA PHE A 24 -16.05 -9.22 7.00
C PHE A 24 -14.56 -9.02 7.29
N LYS A 25 -13.79 -10.09 7.26
CA LYS A 25 -12.34 -10.05 7.53
C LYS A 25 -11.52 -9.40 6.39
N LYS A 26 -12.07 -9.34 5.19
CA LYS A 26 -11.38 -8.93 3.96
C LYS A 26 -12.23 -7.96 3.11
N PRO A 27 -12.60 -6.78 3.66
CA PRO A 27 -13.38 -5.80 2.92
C PRO A 27 -12.61 -5.25 1.72
N ILE A 28 -13.36 -4.79 0.71
CA ILE A 28 -12.85 -4.09 -0.46
C ILE A 28 -13.25 -2.62 -0.33
N ILE A 29 -12.29 -1.72 -0.43
CA ILE A 29 -12.51 -0.28 -0.49
C ILE A 29 -12.46 0.12 -1.96
N CYS A 30 -13.57 0.63 -2.46
CA CYS A 30 -13.70 1.15 -3.81
C CYS A 30 -14.01 2.64 -3.72
N LEU A 31 -13.18 3.47 -4.31
CA LEU A 31 -13.33 4.91 -4.39
C LEU A 31 -13.32 5.35 -5.85
N ASP A 32 -13.68 6.61 -6.08
CA ASP A 32 -13.77 7.16 -7.42
C ASP A 32 -12.44 7.07 -8.18
N GLY A 33 -12.51 6.87 -9.48
CA GLY A 33 -11.33 6.73 -10.35
C GLY A 33 -10.65 8.06 -10.70
N ASP A 34 -11.14 9.19 -10.21
CA ASP A 34 -10.52 10.50 -10.43
C ASP A 34 -9.31 10.73 -9.50
N ILE A 35 -8.56 11.80 -9.75
CA ILE A 35 -7.37 12.19 -8.97
C ILE A 35 -7.73 12.37 -7.48
N SER A 36 -8.91 12.90 -7.18
CA SER A 36 -9.37 13.14 -5.80
C SER A 36 -9.63 11.82 -5.09
N GLY A 37 -10.33 10.88 -5.75
CA GLY A 37 -10.60 9.55 -5.24
C GLY A 37 -9.32 8.72 -5.04
N GLN A 38 -8.37 8.79 -5.97
CA GLN A 38 -7.07 8.14 -5.83
C GLN A 38 -6.28 8.67 -4.61
N LYS A 39 -6.25 9.99 -4.41
CA LYS A 39 -5.64 10.60 -3.22
C LYS A 39 -6.39 10.21 -1.93
N ALA A 40 -7.71 10.11 -1.99
CA ALA A 40 -8.52 9.67 -0.85
C ALA A 40 -8.26 8.19 -0.52
N ALA A 41 -8.11 7.33 -1.54
CA ALA A 41 -7.76 5.93 -1.40
C ALA A 41 -6.38 5.75 -0.74
N LEU A 42 -5.38 6.52 -1.19
CA LEU A 42 -4.04 6.46 -0.60
C LEU A 42 -4.05 6.91 0.88
N ARG A 43 -4.71 8.04 1.19
CA ARG A 43 -4.87 8.49 2.59
C ARG A 43 -5.60 7.45 3.46
N ALA A 44 -6.62 6.78 2.90
CA ALA A 44 -7.30 5.70 3.59
C ALA A 44 -6.36 4.52 3.84
N ALA A 45 -5.58 4.09 2.84
CA ALA A 45 -4.61 3.02 2.98
C ALA A 45 -3.54 3.33 4.03
N GLU A 46 -2.95 4.53 4.00
CA GLU A 46 -1.97 4.99 5.00
C GLU A 46 -2.53 4.97 6.43
N ARG A 47 -3.78 5.40 6.62
CA ARG A 47 -4.45 5.41 7.93
C ARG A 47 -4.78 4.01 8.44
N LEU A 48 -5.18 3.10 7.55
CA LEU A 48 -5.66 1.78 7.91
C LEU A 48 -4.56 0.74 8.01
N PHE A 49 -3.43 0.93 7.31
CA PHE A 49 -2.31 -0.01 7.31
C PHE A 49 -1.75 -0.30 8.71
N PRO A 50 -1.59 0.68 9.63
CA PRO A 50 -1.17 0.43 11.01
C PRO A 50 -2.10 -0.48 11.81
N LEU A 51 -3.35 -0.65 11.38
CA LEU A 51 -4.37 -1.45 12.07
C LEU A 51 -4.41 -2.91 11.61
N MET A 52 -3.61 -3.27 10.61
CA MET A 52 -3.60 -4.62 10.05
C MET A 52 -3.32 -5.69 11.09
N LYS A 53 -3.96 -6.85 10.94
CA LYS A 53 -3.83 -8.03 11.81
C LYS A 53 -3.63 -9.27 10.93
N PRO A 54 -3.00 -10.34 11.45
CA PRO A 54 -2.71 -11.55 10.66
C PRO A 54 -3.92 -12.17 9.95
N ASP A 55 -5.10 -12.15 10.61
CA ASP A 55 -6.32 -12.75 10.07
C ASP A 55 -7.19 -11.80 9.24
N PHE A 56 -6.81 -10.53 9.13
CA PHE A 56 -7.58 -9.49 8.48
C PHE A 56 -6.77 -8.88 7.34
N ASN A 57 -7.46 -8.55 6.26
CA ASN A 57 -6.88 -7.79 5.16
C ASN A 57 -7.83 -6.69 4.71
N ILE A 58 -7.34 -5.78 3.92
CA ILE A 58 -8.11 -4.74 3.23
C ILE A 58 -7.65 -4.76 1.78
N TYR A 59 -8.62 -4.76 0.88
CA TYR A 59 -8.37 -4.64 -0.54
C TYR A 59 -8.78 -3.28 -1.04
N PHE A 60 -8.07 -2.78 -2.01
CA PHE A 60 -8.40 -1.55 -2.74
C PHE A 60 -8.73 -1.89 -4.19
N LEU A 61 -9.83 -1.35 -4.67
CA LEU A 61 -10.24 -1.42 -6.06
C LEU A 61 -10.11 -0.02 -6.67
N SER A 62 -9.29 0.12 -7.70
CA SER A 62 -9.18 1.34 -8.50
C SER A 62 -10.12 1.25 -9.69
N LEU A 63 -10.99 2.24 -9.82
CA LEU A 63 -11.85 2.36 -11.00
C LEU A 63 -11.12 3.10 -12.13
N PRO A 64 -11.54 2.91 -13.39
CA PRO A 64 -11.07 3.72 -14.51
C PRO A 64 -11.32 5.21 -14.28
N GLU A 65 -10.51 6.04 -14.94
CA GLU A 65 -10.55 7.49 -14.81
C GLU A 65 -11.98 8.06 -14.95
N ASN A 66 -12.29 9.00 -14.04
CA ASN A 66 -13.54 9.75 -14.00
C ASN A 66 -14.82 8.92 -13.81
N LEU A 67 -14.73 7.68 -13.34
CA LEU A 67 -15.89 6.87 -12.99
C LEU A 67 -15.96 6.65 -11.49
N ASP A 68 -17.14 6.80 -10.92
CA ASP A 68 -17.52 6.29 -9.62
C ASP A 68 -18.19 4.89 -9.76
N PRO A 69 -18.39 4.14 -8.67
CA PRO A 69 -18.97 2.81 -8.74
C PRO A 69 -20.36 2.75 -9.40
N ASP A 70 -21.21 3.76 -9.15
CA ASP A 70 -22.57 3.82 -9.74
C ASP A 70 -22.50 4.09 -11.23
N SER A 71 -21.74 5.10 -11.63
CA SER A 71 -21.51 5.44 -13.05
C SER A 71 -20.89 4.27 -13.81
N TYR A 72 -19.94 3.55 -13.20
CA TYR A 72 -19.35 2.37 -13.84
C TYR A 72 -20.39 1.28 -14.09
N ILE A 73 -21.21 0.95 -13.09
CA ILE A 73 -22.24 -0.09 -13.21
C ILE A 73 -23.29 0.31 -14.24
N ASN A 74 -23.72 1.58 -14.25
CA ASN A 74 -24.70 2.08 -15.20
C ASN A 74 -24.20 2.04 -16.65
N GLN A 75 -22.89 2.31 -16.87
CA GLN A 75 -22.30 2.33 -18.21
C GLN A 75 -21.86 0.94 -18.70
N LYS A 76 -21.29 0.13 -17.83
CA LYS A 76 -20.62 -1.14 -18.19
C LYS A 76 -21.36 -2.39 -17.73
N GLY A 77 -22.37 -2.23 -16.89
CA GLY A 77 -23.15 -3.31 -16.32
C GLY A 77 -22.51 -4.01 -15.11
N LYS A 78 -23.37 -4.70 -14.37
CA LYS A 78 -23.00 -5.43 -13.14
C LYS A 78 -21.90 -6.47 -13.38
N GLU A 79 -21.97 -7.23 -14.46
CA GLU A 79 -21.01 -8.30 -14.75
C GLU A 79 -19.60 -7.75 -14.99
N SER A 80 -19.50 -6.61 -15.69
CA SER A 80 -18.23 -5.92 -15.90
C SER A 80 -17.65 -5.41 -14.58
N PHE A 81 -18.50 -4.91 -13.67
CA PHE A 81 -18.06 -4.48 -12.35
C PHE A 81 -17.54 -5.68 -11.51
N LEU A 82 -18.19 -6.82 -11.57
CA LEU A 82 -17.72 -8.02 -10.87
C LEU A 82 -16.38 -8.52 -11.40
N LYS A 83 -16.13 -8.38 -12.72
CA LYS A 83 -14.81 -8.70 -13.30
C LYS A 83 -13.71 -7.78 -12.78
N ILE A 84 -13.94 -6.47 -12.75
CA ILE A 84 -12.92 -5.53 -12.25
C ILE A 84 -12.67 -5.70 -10.74
N VAL A 85 -13.64 -6.18 -9.97
CA VAL A 85 -13.47 -6.51 -8.54
C VAL A 85 -12.39 -7.59 -8.33
N GLU A 86 -12.15 -8.48 -9.30
CA GLU A 86 -11.08 -9.47 -9.21
C GLU A 86 -9.67 -8.84 -9.35
N GLU A 87 -9.57 -7.63 -9.89
CA GLU A 87 -8.32 -6.87 -10.01
C GLU A 87 -7.96 -6.10 -8.74
N LYS A 88 -8.76 -6.26 -7.67
CA LYS A 88 -8.50 -5.66 -6.36
C LYS A 88 -7.10 -5.97 -5.86
N LYS A 89 -6.45 -4.98 -5.28
CA LYS A 89 -5.10 -5.11 -4.71
C LYS A 89 -5.16 -5.18 -3.19
N GLU A 90 -4.35 -6.02 -2.59
CA GLU A 90 -4.11 -5.98 -1.15
C GLU A 90 -3.50 -4.64 -0.74
N ILE A 91 -3.82 -4.17 0.48
CA ILE A 91 -3.42 -2.84 0.96
C ILE A 91 -1.91 -2.57 0.80
N GLN A 92 -1.03 -3.55 1.07
CA GLN A 92 0.40 -3.38 0.92
C GLN A 92 0.83 -3.18 -0.54
N ASN A 93 0.20 -3.89 -1.48
CA ASN A 93 0.48 -3.74 -2.90
C ASN A 93 -0.06 -2.41 -3.44
N PHE A 94 -1.25 -2.01 -2.97
CA PHE A 94 -1.84 -0.73 -3.33
C PHE A 94 -0.95 0.44 -2.85
N ILE A 95 -0.46 0.41 -1.61
CA ILE A 95 0.47 1.43 -1.06
C ILE A 95 1.77 1.46 -1.86
N TRP A 96 2.35 0.28 -2.12
CA TRP A 96 3.57 0.17 -2.91
C TRP A 96 3.40 0.82 -4.27
N ASP A 97 2.39 0.42 -5.03
CA ASP A 97 2.16 0.92 -6.38
C ASP A 97 1.93 2.44 -6.38
N SER A 98 1.13 2.94 -5.41
CA SER A 98 0.84 4.38 -5.28
C SER A 98 2.10 5.20 -4.99
N TYR A 99 3.01 4.70 -4.15
CA TYR A 99 4.26 5.40 -3.86
C TYR A 99 5.28 5.26 -4.98
N TYR A 100 5.28 4.10 -5.66
CA TYR A 100 6.24 3.78 -6.70
C TYR A 100 6.04 4.58 -7.99
N GLN A 101 4.81 5.02 -8.27
CA GLN A 101 4.49 5.85 -9.44
C GLN A 101 5.25 7.19 -9.44
N ASP A 102 5.49 7.76 -8.26
CA ASP A 102 6.09 9.08 -8.10
C ASP A 102 7.63 9.03 -7.92
N ILE A 103 8.26 7.84 -8.05
CA ILE A 103 9.70 7.71 -7.79
C ILE A 103 10.52 7.95 -9.05
N ASP A 104 11.49 8.86 -8.93
CA ASP A 104 12.64 8.86 -9.84
C ASP A 104 13.66 7.80 -9.39
N LYS A 105 13.68 6.67 -10.12
CA LYS A 105 14.54 5.51 -9.84
C LYS A 105 16.03 5.79 -9.98
N ASN A 106 16.39 6.84 -10.73
CA ASN A 106 17.76 7.23 -10.95
C ASN A 106 18.25 8.26 -9.92
N ASN A 107 17.36 8.76 -9.06
CA ASN A 107 17.66 9.75 -8.06
C ASN A 107 17.77 9.12 -6.66
N PRO A 108 18.99 9.05 -6.05
CA PRO A 108 19.19 8.48 -4.72
C PRO A 108 18.36 9.15 -3.61
N HIS A 109 18.08 10.45 -3.74
CA HIS A 109 17.25 11.17 -2.78
C HIS A 109 15.78 10.69 -2.86
N SER A 110 15.25 10.52 -4.07
CA SER A 110 13.90 9.99 -4.30
C SER A 110 13.75 8.59 -3.73
N LEU A 111 14.69 7.69 -4.01
CA LEU A 111 14.72 6.34 -3.46
C LEU A 111 14.81 6.34 -1.92
N THR A 112 15.64 7.23 -1.35
CA THR A 112 15.78 7.34 0.11
C THR A 112 14.49 7.79 0.78
N LEU A 113 13.77 8.75 0.20
CA LEU A 113 12.49 9.23 0.71
C LEU A 113 11.42 8.15 0.65
N PHE A 114 11.37 7.42 -0.47
CA PHE A 114 10.48 6.29 -0.64
C PHE A 114 10.72 5.20 0.42
N GLU A 115 11.97 4.78 0.58
CA GLU A 115 12.33 3.75 1.57
C GLU A 115 11.98 4.19 3.00
N LYS A 116 12.26 5.46 3.35
CA LYS A 116 11.89 6.02 4.66
C LYS A 116 10.38 5.99 4.87
N LYS A 117 9.60 6.38 3.86
CA LYS A 117 8.14 6.40 3.93
C LYS A 117 7.56 5.00 4.18
N ILE A 118 8.05 4.00 3.44
CA ILE A 118 7.67 2.59 3.63
C ILE A 118 8.03 2.09 5.03
N LYS A 119 9.26 2.36 5.50
CA LYS A 119 9.71 1.93 6.83
C LYS A 119 8.88 2.55 7.94
N THR A 120 8.54 3.84 7.83
CA THR A 120 7.69 4.52 8.79
C THR A 120 6.34 3.84 8.89
N LEU A 121 5.67 3.59 7.74
CA LEU A 121 4.38 2.90 7.72
C LEU A 121 4.42 1.50 8.34
N CYS A 122 5.48 0.72 8.07
CA CYS A 122 5.63 -0.60 8.67
C CYS A 122 5.83 -0.51 10.19
N ASN A 123 6.59 0.48 10.66
CA ASN A 123 6.85 0.68 12.10
C ASN A 123 5.59 1.09 12.86
N ASP A 124 4.63 1.73 12.22
CA ASP A 124 3.36 2.14 12.80
C ASP A 124 2.37 0.97 12.98
N ILE A 125 2.65 -0.20 12.37
CA ILE A 125 1.80 -1.39 12.52
C ILE A 125 1.81 -1.88 13.96
N LYS A 126 0.62 -2.01 14.55
CA LYS A 126 0.44 -2.40 15.97
C LYS A 126 0.91 -3.83 16.25
N ASP A 127 0.66 -4.76 15.33
CA ASP A 127 1.15 -6.14 15.42
C ASP A 127 2.62 -6.19 14.99
N ARG A 128 3.53 -6.42 15.94
CA ARG A 128 4.98 -6.39 15.71
C ARG A 128 5.49 -7.51 14.81
N THR A 129 4.84 -8.66 14.84
CA THR A 129 5.20 -9.78 13.97
C THR A 129 4.83 -9.48 12.53
N LEU A 130 3.63 -8.96 12.32
CA LEU A 130 3.16 -8.54 11.00
C LEU A 130 4.00 -7.37 10.46
N ALA A 131 4.33 -6.39 11.30
CA ALA A 131 5.21 -5.28 10.96
C ALA A 131 6.56 -5.75 10.41
N LYS A 132 7.16 -6.73 11.08
CA LYS A 132 8.43 -7.34 10.64
C LYS A 132 8.29 -7.95 9.24
N TYR A 133 7.29 -8.79 9.01
CA TYR A 133 7.13 -9.45 7.72
C TYR A 133 6.79 -8.48 6.57
N PHE A 134 6.01 -7.44 6.82
CA PHE A 134 5.80 -6.39 5.82
C PHE A 134 7.10 -5.62 5.53
N LEU A 135 7.86 -5.29 6.57
CA LEU A 135 9.15 -4.59 6.40
C LEU A 135 10.14 -5.46 5.60
N ASP A 136 10.24 -6.75 5.90
CA ASP A 136 11.10 -7.68 5.18
C ASP A 136 10.70 -7.78 3.70
N ASN A 137 9.39 -7.93 3.43
CA ASN A 137 8.86 -7.99 2.06
C ASN A 137 9.15 -6.71 1.26
N PHE A 138 8.88 -5.54 1.84
CA PHE A 138 9.16 -4.28 1.17
C PHE A 138 10.66 -4.04 0.99
N THR A 139 11.48 -4.42 1.97
CA THR A 139 12.95 -4.32 1.86
C THR A 139 13.48 -5.17 0.72
N GLN A 140 12.96 -6.39 0.55
CA GLN A 140 13.30 -7.23 -0.59
C GLN A 140 12.95 -6.55 -1.92
N ARG A 141 11.73 -6.03 -2.05
CA ARG A 141 11.29 -5.32 -3.26
C ARG A 141 12.15 -4.09 -3.56
N ILE A 142 12.54 -3.31 -2.53
CA ILE A 142 13.46 -2.16 -2.69
C ILE A 142 14.83 -2.62 -3.18
N ASN A 143 15.37 -3.71 -2.65
CA ASN A 143 16.65 -4.26 -3.08
C ASN A 143 16.63 -4.74 -4.54
N GLU A 144 15.50 -5.23 -5.02
CA GLU A 144 15.31 -5.61 -6.43
C GLU A 144 15.31 -4.41 -7.38
N LEU A 145 14.87 -3.23 -6.88
CA LEU A 145 14.94 -1.99 -7.67
C LEU A 145 16.37 -1.45 -7.82
N THR A 146 17.26 -1.80 -6.88
CA THR A 146 18.62 -1.28 -6.80
C THR A 146 19.64 -2.42 -6.68
N PRO A 147 19.81 -3.26 -7.72
CA PRO A 147 20.63 -4.48 -7.65
C PRO A 147 22.09 -4.26 -7.28
N ASN A 148 22.61 -3.04 -7.41
CA ASN A 148 24.01 -2.70 -7.13
C ASN A 148 24.32 -2.30 -5.68
N ILE A 149 23.36 -2.35 -4.75
CA ILE A 149 23.59 -1.99 -3.33
C ILE A 149 24.46 -3.03 -2.58
N ASN A 150 24.73 -4.19 -3.14
CA ASN A 150 25.75 -5.12 -2.63
C ASN A 150 27.18 -4.53 -2.52
N PHE A 151 27.43 -3.36 -3.12
CA PHE A 151 28.67 -2.61 -2.95
C PHE A 151 28.91 -2.15 -1.48
N ARG A 152 27.86 -1.95 -0.68
CA ARG A 152 27.99 -1.39 0.67
C ARG A 152 28.53 -2.40 1.71
N LYS A 153 28.24 -3.70 1.61
CA LYS A 153 28.80 -4.67 2.56
C LYS A 153 30.29 -4.89 2.36
N ASN A 154 30.77 -4.86 1.14
CA ASN A 154 32.19 -5.10 0.83
C ASN A 154 33.07 -3.85 1.02
N SER A 155 32.55 -2.64 0.82
CA SER A 155 33.33 -1.40 1.04
C SER A 155 33.52 -1.09 2.52
N PHE A 156 32.52 -1.32 3.38
CA PHE A 156 32.68 -1.15 4.83
C PHE A 156 33.67 -2.14 5.44
N LEU A 157 33.75 -3.34 4.95
CA LEU A 157 34.75 -4.34 5.37
C LEU A 157 36.15 -3.98 4.89
N LYS A 158 36.31 -3.39 3.70
CA LYS A 158 37.61 -2.86 3.22
C LYS A 158 38.07 -1.63 4.01
N PHE A 159 37.17 -0.69 4.34
CA PHE A 159 37.51 0.48 5.15
C PHE A 159 37.96 0.11 6.57
N LYS A 160 37.34 -0.89 7.22
CA LYS A 160 37.77 -1.36 8.53
C LYS A 160 39.15 -1.99 8.55
N LYS A 161 39.63 -2.55 7.42
CA LYS A 161 40.98 -3.11 7.29
C LYS A 161 42.09 -2.07 7.08
N ILE A 162 41.74 -0.86 6.62
CA ILE A 162 42.73 0.20 6.32
C ILE A 162 42.97 1.08 7.56
N PHE A 163 42.11 1.13 8.55
CA PHE A 163 42.18 2.01 9.70
C PHE A 163 42.40 1.27 11.05
N HIS A 164 43.02 0.08 11.07
CA HIS A 164 43.63 -0.48 12.26
C HIS A 164 45.15 -0.37 12.10
N PRO A 165 45.77 0.64 12.69
CA PRO A 165 47.22 0.58 12.97
C PRO A 165 47.48 -0.42 14.09
N LEU A 166 48.57 -1.13 13.97
CA LEU A 166 49.21 -2.04 14.89
C LEU A 166 49.17 -1.60 16.37
#